data_0d745681edbd1ac8749b62d0b61dc7db
#
_entry.id   0d745681edbd1ac8749b62d0b61dc7db
#
_cell.length_a   1.000
_cell.length_b   1.000
_cell.length_c   1.000
_cell.angle_alpha   90.00
_cell.angle_beta   90.00
_cell.angle_gamma   90.00
#
_symmetry.space_group_name_H-M   'P 1'
#
loop_
_entity.id
_entity.type
_entity.pdbx_description
1 polymer ?
#
loop_
_entity_poly.entity_id
_entity_poly.type
_entity_poly.pdbx_seq_one_letter_code
_entity_poly.pdbx_strand_id
1 'polypeptide(L)'
;MKNNEVVRIAIAETSVIIRGGLTAALKRLSNVKVQPIELLSVEALHDCVRTQCPEMLIVNPAFGDYFDVAKFREEISGKRIRLIALVTSFVDTSLLGKYDESISIFDDLETLSKKIAGLLNVVSEEEGMDNQDTLSQ
;
A
#
# COMPACT_ATOMS: atom_id res chain seq x y z
N MET A 1 21.68 0.94 -4.49
CA MET A 1 21.34 0.93 -4.09
C MET A 1 20.32 0.21 -3.84
N LYS A 2 19.56 0.44 -3.64
CA LYS A 2 18.42 -0.16 -3.36
C LYS A 2 17.62 -0.49 -4.50
N ASN A 3 18.07 -0.33 -5.66
CA ASN A 3 17.32 -0.58 -6.86
C ASN A 3 16.92 -2.03 -6.99
N ASN A 4 17.69 -2.92 -6.39
CA ASN A 4 17.41 -4.34 -6.51
C ASN A 4 16.51 -4.84 -5.42
N GLU A 5 16.22 -4.01 -4.46
CA GLU A 5 15.37 -4.46 -3.37
C GLU A 5 13.95 -4.64 -3.83
N VAL A 6 13.31 -5.65 -3.31
CA VAL A 6 11.94 -5.95 -3.65
C VAL A 6 11.03 -5.36 -2.59
N VAL A 7 10.00 -4.62 -3.03
CA VAL A 7 9.02 -4.04 -2.14
C VAL A 7 7.83 -4.99 -2.07
N ARG A 8 7.51 -5.47 -0.89
CA ARG A 8 6.39 -6.39 -0.72
C ARG A 8 5.13 -5.56 -0.49
N ILE A 9 4.15 -5.76 -1.35
CA ILE A 9 2.89 -5.02 -1.29
C ILE A 9 1.76 -6.03 -1.22
N ALA A 10 1.04 -6.04 -0.09
CA ALA A 10 -0.09 -6.93 0.08
C ALA A 10 -1.33 -6.27 -0.49
N ILE A 11 -2.20 -7.07 -1.09
CA ILE A 11 -3.41 -6.58 -1.73
C ILE A 11 -4.60 -7.33 -1.16
N ALA A 12 -5.42 -6.65 -0.36
CA ALA A 12 -6.61 -7.23 0.26
C ALA A 12 -7.83 -6.81 -0.55
N GLU A 13 -8.23 -7.66 -1.47
CA GLU A 13 -9.35 -7.42 -2.36
C GLU A 13 -9.92 -8.76 -2.80
N THR A 14 -11.24 -8.93 -2.64
CA THR A 14 -11.85 -10.21 -2.97
C THR A 14 -12.18 -10.36 -4.45
N SER A 15 -12.29 -9.27 -5.20
CA SER A 15 -12.57 -9.37 -6.63
C SER A 15 -11.36 -9.92 -7.38
N VAL A 16 -11.55 -11.03 -8.05
CA VAL A 16 -10.47 -11.66 -8.82
C VAL A 16 -9.98 -10.72 -9.91
N ILE A 17 -10.91 -10.04 -10.57
CA ILE A 17 -10.55 -9.16 -11.67
C ILE A 17 -9.77 -7.94 -11.18
N ILE A 18 -10.25 -7.32 -10.12
CA ILE A 18 -9.59 -6.13 -9.60
C ILE A 18 -8.25 -6.49 -8.99
N ARG A 19 -8.21 -7.54 -8.16
CA ARG A 19 -6.97 -7.95 -7.53
C ARG A 19 -5.94 -8.38 -8.56
N GLY A 20 -6.37 -9.18 -9.54
CA GLY A 20 -5.46 -9.64 -10.58
C GLY A 20 -4.94 -8.52 -11.45
N GLY A 21 -5.81 -7.58 -11.79
CA GLY A 21 -5.39 -6.44 -12.58
C GLY A 21 -4.40 -5.56 -11.84
N LEU A 22 -4.65 -5.33 -10.56
CA LEU A 22 -3.73 -4.53 -9.76
C LEU A 22 -2.38 -5.23 -9.60
N THR A 23 -2.43 -6.54 -9.35
CA THR A 23 -1.20 -7.32 -9.23
C THR A 23 -0.36 -7.20 -10.50
N ALA A 24 -1.00 -7.34 -11.65
CA ALA A 24 -0.30 -7.23 -12.92
C ALA A 24 0.28 -5.83 -13.12
N ALA A 25 -0.49 -4.80 -12.75
CA ALA A 25 -0.03 -3.42 -12.91
C ALA A 25 1.18 -3.15 -12.03
N LEU A 26 1.15 -3.63 -10.79
CA LEU A 26 2.27 -3.41 -9.88
C LEU A 26 3.55 -4.05 -10.40
N LYS A 27 3.44 -5.21 -11.02
CA LYS A 27 4.62 -5.89 -11.57
C LYS A 27 5.19 -5.17 -12.78
N ARG A 28 4.40 -4.29 -13.40
CA ARG A 28 4.86 -3.56 -14.58
C ARG A 28 5.53 -2.24 -14.24
N LEU A 29 5.57 -1.85 -12.98
CA LEU A 29 6.22 -0.60 -12.61
C LEU A 29 7.71 -0.70 -12.88
N SER A 30 8.26 0.32 -13.55
CA SER A 30 9.66 0.29 -13.92
C SER A 30 10.57 0.88 -12.85
N ASN A 31 10.01 1.69 -11.97
CA ASN A 31 10.82 2.39 -10.99
C ASN A 31 10.95 1.63 -9.67
N VAL A 32 10.30 0.51 -9.54
CA VAL A 32 10.36 -0.26 -8.29
C VAL A 32 10.01 -1.71 -8.62
N LYS A 33 10.68 -2.63 -7.94
CA LYS A 33 10.40 -4.04 -8.11
C LYS A 33 9.45 -4.48 -7.03
N VAL A 34 8.26 -4.89 -7.40
CA VAL A 34 7.21 -5.23 -6.46
C VAL A 34 6.99 -6.73 -6.39
N GLN A 35 6.87 -7.23 -5.17
CA GLN A 35 6.42 -8.59 -4.93
C GLN A 35 5.01 -8.50 -4.35
N PRO A 36 3.98 -8.79 -5.15
CA PRO A 36 2.60 -8.69 -4.65
C PRO A 36 2.24 -9.90 -3.81
N ILE A 37 1.43 -9.66 -2.78
CA ILE A 37 0.92 -10.73 -1.93
C ILE A 37 -0.58 -10.60 -1.94
N GLU A 38 -1.29 -11.58 -2.51
CA GLU A 38 -2.73 -11.49 -2.64
C GLU A 38 -3.42 -12.06 -1.42
N LEU A 39 -4.30 -11.29 -0.82
CA LEU A 39 -5.00 -11.68 0.39
C LEU A 39 -6.50 -11.74 0.12
N LEU A 40 -7.11 -12.88 0.41
CA LEU A 40 -8.52 -13.11 0.11
C LEU A 40 -9.42 -13.11 1.33
N SER A 41 -8.85 -13.12 2.51
CA SER A 41 -9.65 -13.17 3.73
C SER A 41 -9.01 -12.34 4.82
N VAL A 42 -9.81 -12.01 5.83
CA VAL A 42 -9.30 -11.26 6.97
C VAL A 42 -8.23 -12.07 7.69
N GLU A 43 -8.41 -13.38 7.79
CA GLU A 43 -7.42 -14.25 8.42
C GLU A 43 -6.10 -14.20 7.65
N ALA A 44 -6.17 -14.24 6.31
CA ALA A 44 -4.96 -14.18 5.51
C ALA A 44 -4.25 -12.85 5.71
N LEU A 45 -5.02 -11.77 5.86
CA LEU A 45 -4.44 -10.45 6.07
C LEU A 45 -3.68 -10.42 7.39
N HIS A 46 -4.29 -10.91 8.47
CA HIS A 46 -3.63 -10.92 9.77
C HIS A 46 -2.38 -11.78 9.75
N ASP A 47 -2.45 -12.94 9.11
CA ASP A 47 -1.27 -13.80 9.01
C ASP A 47 -0.14 -13.13 8.23
N CYS A 48 -0.48 -12.47 7.14
CA CYS A 48 0.52 -11.80 6.32
C CYS A 48 1.22 -10.71 7.11
N VAL A 49 0.45 -9.89 7.80
CA VAL A 49 1.02 -8.79 8.57
C VAL A 49 1.94 -9.32 9.67
N ARG A 50 1.53 -10.42 10.30
CA ARG A 50 2.29 -10.97 11.40
C ARG A 50 3.56 -11.66 10.94
N THR A 51 3.52 -12.38 9.83
CA THR A 51 4.63 -13.22 9.44
C THR A 51 5.48 -12.65 8.31
N GLN A 52 4.92 -11.85 7.41
CA GLN A 52 5.65 -11.35 6.27
C GLN A 52 5.95 -9.86 6.33
N CYS A 53 5.25 -9.12 7.15
CA CYS A 53 5.48 -7.69 7.34
C CYS A 53 5.66 -6.94 6.03
N PRO A 54 4.64 -6.85 5.19
CA PRO A 54 4.77 -6.14 3.92
C PRO A 54 5.06 -4.66 4.16
N GLU A 55 5.72 -4.02 3.21
CA GLU A 55 5.99 -2.60 3.31
C GLU A 55 4.71 -1.77 3.10
N MET A 56 3.81 -2.29 2.30
CA MET A 56 2.55 -1.59 2.00
C MET A 56 1.40 -2.57 1.99
N LEU A 57 0.22 -2.08 2.36
CA LEU A 57 -1.01 -2.85 2.27
C LEU A 57 -2.02 -2.03 1.49
N ILE A 58 -2.44 -2.55 0.34
CA ILE A 58 -3.51 -1.96 -0.45
C ILE A 58 -4.77 -2.72 -0.09
N VAL A 59 -5.77 -2.02 0.42
CA VAL A 59 -6.97 -2.69 0.91
C VAL A 59 -8.22 -1.94 0.47
N ASN A 60 -9.20 -2.69 -0.01
CA ASN A 60 -10.52 -2.14 -0.30
C ASN A 60 -11.17 -1.81 1.04
N PRO A 61 -11.64 -0.57 1.24
CA PRO A 61 -12.25 -0.23 2.54
C PRO A 61 -13.41 -1.13 2.95
N ALA A 62 -14.03 -1.82 2.00
CA ALA A 62 -15.11 -2.76 2.31
C ALA A 62 -14.60 -4.17 2.58
N PHE A 63 -13.29 -4.39 2.57
CA PHE A 63 -12.72 -5.71 2.79
C PHE A 63 -13.13 -6.23 4.17
N GLY A 64 -13.65 -7.47 4.21
CA GLY A 64 -14.14 -8.02 5.47
C GLY A 64 -15.33 -7.26 6.01
N ASP A 65 -16.20 -6.77 5.10
CA ASP A 65 -17.36 -5.94 5.35
C ASP A 65 -16.99 -4.50 5.70
N TYR A 66 -15.96 -4.29 6.47
CA TYR A 66 -15.49 -2.94 6.79
C TYR A 66 -14.07 -3.07 7.33
N PHE A 67 -13.15 -2.37 6.70
CA PHE A 67 -11.77 -2.39 7.16
C PHE A 67 -11.56 -1.26 8.17
N ASP A 68 -11.28 -1.62 9.42
CA ASP A 68 -11.13 -0.65 10.49
C ASP A 68 -9.68 -0.20 10.58
N VAL A 69 -9.40 1.00 10.08
CA VAL A 69 -8.04 1.52 10.02
C VAL A 69 -7.44 1.70 11.41
N ALA A 70 -8.21 2.25 12.34
CA ALA A 70 -7.69 2.51 13.69
C ALA A 70 -7.30 1.21 14.37
N LYS A 71 -8.16 0.20 14.25
CA LYS A 71 -7.88 -1.11 14.86
C LYS A 71 -6.66 -1.75 14.21
N PHE A 72 -6.55 -1.62 12.89
CA PHE A 72 -5.41 -2.18 12.18
C PHE A 72 -4.12 -1.55 12.67
N ARG A 73 -4.11 -0.22 12.81
CA ARG A 73 -2.89 0.46 13.22
C ARG A 73 -2.49 0.08 14.65
N GLU A 74 -3.47 -0.20 15.49
CA GLU A 74 -3.17 -0.69 16.84
C GLU A 74 -2.52 -2.07 16.78
N GLU A 75 -3.04 -2.92 15.91
CA GLU A 75 -2.55 -4.28 15.81
C GLU A 75 -1.13 -4.35 15.29
N ILE A 76 -0.73 -3.39 14.46
CA ILE A 76 0.62 -3.40 13.92
C ILE A 76 1.54 -2.44 14.67
N SER A 77 1.18 -2.13 15.90
CA SER A 77 1.97 -1.20 16.71
C SER A 77 3.46 -1.55 16.61
N GLY A 78 4.27 -0.59 16.27
CA GLY A 78 5.69 -0.79 16.11
C GLY A 78 6.13 -1.20 14.72
N LYS A 79 5.21 -1.55 13.84
CA LYS A 79 5.55 -1.89 12.47
C LYS A 79 5.22 -0.75 11.54
N ARG A 80 6.01 -0.60 10.51
CA ARG A 80 5.84 0.50 9.59
C ARG A 80 5.26 -0.03 8.28
N ILE A 81 3.94 -0.07 8.20
CA ILE A 81 3.24 -0.51 7.02
C ILE A 81 2.43 0.65 6.48
N ARG A 82 2.69 1.04 5.23
CA ARG A 82 1.92 2.11 4.58
C ARG A 82 0.58 1.54 4.15
N LEU A 83 -0.48 2.25 4.47
CA LEU A 83 -1.84 1.78 4.22
C LEU A 83 -2.45 2.56 3.07
N ILE A 84 -2.85 1.85 2.02
CA ILE A 84 -3.37 2.45 0.80
C ILE A 84 -4.80 1.97 0.57
N ALA A 85 -5.72 2.92 0.41
CA ALA A 85 -7.11 2.56 0.10
C ALA A 85 -7.25 2.26 -1.37
N LEU A 86 -7.88 1.13 -1.70
CA LEU A 86 -8.19 0.78 -3.08
C LEU A 86 -9.63 1.24 -3.35
N VAL A 87 -9.77 2.24 -4.18
CA VAL A 87 -11.07 2.85 -4.45
C VAL A 87 -11.66 2.22 -5.71
N THR A 88 -12.72 1.45 -5.53
CA THR A 88 -13.41 0.80 -6.64
C THR A 88 -14.74 1.45 -6.96
N SER A 89 -15.22 2.29 -6.05
CA SER A 89 -16.48 3.02 -6.24
C SER A 89 -16.40 4.24 -5.35
N PHE A 90 -17.53 4.95 -5.21
CA PHE A 90 -17.53 6.14 -4.38
C PHE A 90 -17.15 5.81 -2.93
N VAL A 91 -16.24 6.56 -2.37
CA VAL A 91 -15.84 6.43 -0.98
C VAL A 91 -15.81 7.81 -0.37
N ASP A 92 -16.34 7.92 0.84
CA ASP A 92 -16.38 9.20 1.55
C ASP A 92 -14.94 9.69 1.76
N THR A 93 -14.70 10.97 1.45
CA THR A 93 -13.36 11.52 1.60
C THR A 93 -12.88 11.49 3.04
N SER A 94 -13.79 11.59 4.01
CA SER A 94 -13.36 11.51 5.41
C SER A 94 -12.79 10.14 5.74
N LEU A 95 -13.32 9.10 5.09
CA LEU A 95 -12.79 7.76 5.29
C LEU A 95 -11.43 7.62 4.63
N LEU A 96 -11.28 8.16 3.42
CA LEU A 96 -10.00 8.08 2.72
C LEU A 96 -8.89 8.80 3.46
N GLY A 97 -9.24 9.83 4.21
CA GLY A 97 -8.24 10.58 4.95
C GLY A 97 -7.53 9.78 6.03
N LYS A 98 -8.08 8.63 6.39
CA LYS A 98 -7.44 7.78 7.40
C LYS A 98 -6.30 6.95 6.83
N TYR A 99 -6.21 6.87 5.52
CA TYR A 99 -5.18 6.08 4.83
C TYR A 99 -4.00 6.98 4.45
N ASP A 100 -2.86 6.36 4.22
CA ASP A 100 -1.68 7.12 3.79
C ASP A 100 -1.79 7.57 2.35
N GLU A 101 -2.53 6.83 1.53
CA GLU A 101 -2.70 7.14 0.12
C GLU A 101 -3.93 6.41 -0.37
N SER A 102 -4.45 6.79 -1.53
CA SER A 102 -5.53 6.05 -2.16
C SER A 102 -5.18 5.80 -3.62
N ILE A 103 -5.61 4.65 -4.14
CA ILE A 103 -5.42 4.26 -5.53
C ILE A 103 -6.79 3.95 -6.09
N SER A 104 -7.11 4.52 -7.25
CA SER A 104 -8.37 4.26 -7.93
C SER A 104 -8.18 3.19 -8.99
N ILE A 105 -9.19 2.38 -9.23
CA ILE A 105 -9.13 1.40 -10.32
C ILE A 105 -9.02 2.09 -11.68
N PHE A 106 -9.21 3.42 -11.71
CA PHE A 106 -9.07 4.18 -12.96
C PHE A 106 -7.71 4.85 -13.09
N ASP A 107 -6.82 4.67 -12.13
CA ASP A 107 -5.48 5.23 -12.22
C ASP A 107 -4.69 4.50 -13.30
N ASP A 108 -3.90 5.27 -14.07
CA ASP A 108 -3.02 4.63 -15.05
C ASP A 108 -1.69 4.26 -14.41
N LEU A 109 -0.83 3.62 -15.17
CA LEU A 109 0.46 3.15 -14.64
C LEU A 109 1.33 4.29 -14.15
N GLU A 110 1.30 5.40 -14.85
CA GLU A 110 2.12 6.54 -14.44
C GLU A 110 1.67 7.07 -13.09
N THR A 111 0.37 7.22 -12.89
CA THR A 111 -0.18 7.69 -11.62
C THR A 111 0.14 6.71 -10.51
N LEU A 112 -0.04 5.42 -10.78
CA LEU A 112 0.25 4.39 -9.80
C LEU A 112 1.74 4.43 -9.41
N SER A 113 2.60 4.56 -10.41
CA SER A 113 4.03 4.62 -10.18
C SER A 113 4.41 5.79 -9.29
N LYS A 114 3.82 6.94 -9.55
CA LYS A 114 4.13 8.13 -8.76
C LYS A 114 3.67 7.98 -7.31
N LYS A 115 2.51 7.38 -7.10
CA LYS A 115 1.98 7.20 -5.75
C LYS A 115 2.85 6.25 -4.96
N ILE A 116 3.26 5.14 -5.57
CA ILE A 116 4.10 4.17 -4.88
C ILE A 116 5.47 4.79 -4.58
N ALA A 117 6.06 5.47 -5.55
CA ALA A 117 7.36 6.10 -5.34
C ALA A 117 7.29 7.16 -4.25
N GLY A 118 6.20 7.91 -4.21
CA GLY A 118 6.03 8.93 -3.19
C GLY A 118 6.02 8.35 -1.79
N LEU A 119 5.36 7.21 -1.62
CA LEU A 119 5.33 6.56 -0.31
C LEU A 119 6.71 6.04 0.08
N LEU A 120 7.46 5.51 -0.86
CA LEU A 120 8.80 5.03 -0.60
C LEU A 120 9.74 6.17 -0.24
N ASN A 121 9.61 7.29 -0.92
CA ASN A 121 10.44 8.45 -0.63
C ASN A 121 10.17 9.00 0.76
N VAL A 122 8.91 9.01 1.18
CA VAL A 122 8.57 9.47 2.52
C VAL A 122 9.25 8.59 3.56
N VAL A 123 9.22 7.27 3.35
CA VAL A 123 9.87 6.36 4.27
C VAL A 123 11.38 6.63 4.32
N SER A 124 11.99 6.83 3.15
CA SER A 124 13.42 7.10 3.09
C SER A 124 13.78 8.39 3.80
N GLU A 125 12.96 9.42 3.60
CA GLU A 125 13.21 10.70 4.24
C GLU A 125 13.10 10.59 5.76
N GLU A 126 12.15 9.82 6.24
CA GLU A 126 12.01 9.65 7.67
C GLU A 126 13.22 8.94 8.26
N GLU A 127 13.77 8.00 7.54
CA GLU A 127 14.91 7.26 8.03
C GLU A 127 16.18 8.09 8.00
N GLY A 128 16.35 8.89 6.94
CA GLY A 128 17.55 9.65 6.84
C GLY A 128 17.37 11.09 7.21
N MET A 129 16.40 11.34 8.05
CA MET A 129 15.99 12.64 8.25
C MET A 129 16.97 13.66 8.45
N ASP A 130 17.99 13.39 8.83
CA ASP A 130 18.83 14.41 8.95
C ASP A 130 19.20 14.96 7.71
N ASN A 131 19.22 14.50 6.87
CA ASN A 131 19.69 15.01 5.69
C ASN A 131 18.87 15.75 5.05
N GLN A 132 18.44 16.10 5.14
CA GLN A 132 17.87 16.71 4.49
C GLN A 132 17.41 17.44 4.17
N ASP A 133 17.54 17.74 4.58
CA ASP A 133 17.15 18.49 4.34
C ASP A 133 17.21 19.12 3.56
N THR A 134 17.77 19.24 3.50
CA THR A 134 17.99 19.84 2.87
C THR A 134 17.75 20.05 1.84
N LEU A 135 17.92 19.99 1.68
CA LEU A 135 17.66 20.20 0.84
C LEU A 135 17.14 20.57 0.05
N SER A 136 17.09 20.75 0.10
CA SER A 136 16.58 21.03 -0.52
C SER A 136 16.12 21.42 -1.19
N GLN A 137 16.19 21.72 -1.21
CA GLN A 137 15.78 22.19 -1.70
C GLN A 137 15.42 22.37 -2.13
#